data_208e30dd2dbd7fcd0c259ad9b89f3d3c
#
_entry.id   208e30dd2dbd7fcd0c259ad9b89f3d3c
#
_cell.length_a   1.000
_cell.length_b   1.000
_cell.length_c   1.000
_cell.angle_alpha   90.00
_cell.angle_beta   90.00
_cell.angle_gamma   90.00
#
_symmetry.space_group_name_H-M   'P 1'
#
loop_
_entity.id
_entity.type
_entity.pdbx_description
1 polymer ?
#
loop_
_entity_poly.entity_id
_entity_poly.type
_entity_poly.pdbx_seq_one_letter_code
_entity_poly.pdbx_strand_id
1 'polypeptide(L)'
;MRYSLTSRVRGALIGGLLGQSLATMEGEVPLVWIKAAVCGIESLVKARGRLDLDQWNQFQDELWNLETPPDLTLANVILGTLPIALFFHENSIKLRENLLLAIKRNNHPDIRDGVLAVSYIIAQSLNENINQQLNLKKLVTEITSFIGETTTGIPKKLELVNNLIFENAGLAELQNSLSKENNISNTIAVAFYCFATTREDFRLTCLRAMRNGHNSHACGAIAGAISGAYNSIAGIPITWHLGLDEAKLAQWGLTNFSQMVKLADALVAVWSGAYHVLPEFLEIKEVKNTDLSFSPNEAIAAPYIIRLR
;
A
#
# COMPACT_ATOMS: atom_id res chain seq x y z
N MET A 1 -3.33 -19.31 -6.93
CA MET A 1 -2.53 -18.35 -6.13
C MET A 1 -1.41 -19.08 -5.39
N ARG A 2 -0.19 -18.54 -5.38
CA ARG A 2 0.97 -19.12 -4.69
C ARG A 2 0.80 -19.04 -3.15
N TYR A 3 0.16 -17.98 -2.67
CA TYR A 3 -0.11 -17.71 -1.25
C TYR A 3 -1.57 -17.29 -1.05
N SER A 4 -2.12 -17.48 0.15
CA SER A 4 -3.46 -17.01 0.49
C SER A 4 -3.53 -15.47 0.45
N LEU A 5 -4.72 -14.93 0.16
CA LEU A 5 -4.94 -13.48 0.18
C LEU A 5 -4.56 -12.88 1.53
N THR A 6 -4.98 -13.51 2.64
CA THR A 6 -4.64 -13.07 4.00
C THR A 6 -3.14 -12.95 4.19
N SER A 7 -2.37 -13.95 3.74
CA SER A 7 -0.91 -13.92 3.84
C SER A 7 -0.28 -12.78 3.03
N ARG A 8 -0.86 -12.46 1.88
CA ARG A 8 -0.41 -11.38 0.99
C ARG A 8 -0.78 -10.00 1.53
N VAL A 9 -1.98 -9.84 2.09
CA VAL A 9 -2.41 -8.59 2.74
C VAL A 9 -1.54 -8.30 3.96
N ARG A 10 -1.28 -9.30 4.81
CA ARG A 10 -0.30 -9.20 5.90
C ARG A 10 1.08 -8.79 5.37
N GLY A 11 1.52 -9.43 4.28
CA GLY A 11 2.79 -9.12 3.64
C GLY A 11 2.89 -7.68 3.15
N ALA A 12 1.84 -7.14 2.55
CA ALA A 12 1.82 -5.76 2.05
C ALA A 12 1.97 -4.73 3.19
N LEU A 13 1.19 -4.87 4.26
CA LEU A 13 1.22 -3.96 5.41
C LEU A 13 2.55 -4.04 6.16
N ILE A 14 2.99 -5.24 6.47
CA ILE A 14 4.24 -5.47 7.18
C ILE A 14 5.44 -5.13 6.31
N GLY A 15 5.37 -5.45 5.03
CA GLY A 15 6.42 -5.13 4.07
C GLY A 15 6.66 -3.63 3.92
N GLY A 16 5.58 -2.83 3.85
CA GLY A 16 5.69 -1.37 3.85
C GLY A 16 6.31 -0.82 5.14
N LEU A 17 5.86 -1.34 6.29
CA LEU A 17 6.39 -1.00 7.61
C LEU A 17 7.89 -1.29 7.72
N LEU A 18 8.30 -2.49 7.35
CA LEU A 18 9.70 -2.92 7.40
C LEU A 18 10.56 -2.17 6.39
N GLY A 19 10.07 -1.98 5.17
CA GLY A 19 10.77 -1.22 4.14
C GLY A 19 11.09 0.20 4.58
N GLN A 20 10.17 0.86 5.32
CA GLN A 20 10.43 2.14 5.96
C GLN A 20 11.47 2.02 7.07
N SER A 21 11.27 1.08 8.00
CA SER A 21 12.07 0.97 9.23
C SER A 21 13.54 0.66 8.97
N LEU A 22 13.81 -0.13 7.94
CA LEU A 22 15.17 -0.52 7.56
C LEU A 22 15.94 0.61 6.87
N ALA A 23 15.22 1.61 6.33
CA ALA A 23 15.82 2.75 5.65
C ALA A 23 16.24 3.87 6.60
N THR A 24 15.99 3.76 7.94
CA THR A 24 16.30 4.81 8.90
C THR A 24 17.79 5.10 8.95
N MET A 25 18.19 6.21 8.35
CA MET A 25 19.45 6.89 8.64
C MET A 25 19.24 7.85 9.82
N GLU A 26 20.26 8.05 10.65
CA GLU A 26 20.19 9.03 11.73
C GLU A 26 19.88 10.41 11.18
N GLY A 27 18.79 11.03 11.68
CA GLY A 27 18.37 12.39 11.33
C GLY A 27 17.28 12.51 10.26
N GLU A 28 16.80 11.44 9.64
CA GLU A 28 15.66 11.51 8.72
C GLU A 28 14.31 11.50 9.47
N VAL A 29 13.36 12.30 8.98
CA VAL A 29 12.00 12.35 9.53
C VAL A 29 11.24 11.08 9.13
N PRO A 30 10.74 10.28 10.09
CA PRO A 30 10.03 9.05 9.77
C PRO A 30 8.68 9.35 9.10
N LEU A 31 8.27 8.49 8.17
CA LEU A 31 6.93 8.52 7.61
C LEU A 31 5.89 8.13 8.66
N VAL A 32 4.74 8.78 8.63
CA VAL A 32 3.62 8.55 9.57
C VAL A 32 2.40 7.92 8.91
N TRP A 33 2.51 7.47 7.66
CA TRP A 33 1.43 6.85 6.88
C TRP A 33 0.72 5.70 7.59
N ILE A 34 1.41 5.04 8.51
CA ILE A 34 0.90 3.86 9.22
C ILE A 34 -0.33 4.21 10.05
N LYS A 35 -0.35 5.39 10.68
CA LYS A 35 -1.54 5.88 11.39
C LYS A 35 -2.74 5.99 10.44
N ALA A 36 -2.52 6.53 9.23
CA ALA A 36 -3.53 6.60 8.17
C ALA A 36 -4.02 5.21 7.78
N ALA A 37 -3.09 4.29 7.57
CA ALA A 37 -3.43 2.92 7.19
C ALA A 37 -4.22 2.20 8.29
N VAL A 38 -3.84 2.33 9.56
CA VAL A 38 -4.57 1.75 10.69
C VAL A 38 -6.00 2.29 10.76
N CYS A 39 -6.16 3.63 10.74
CA CYS A 39 -7.49 4.25 10.74
C CYS A 39 -8.31 3.86 9.52
N GLY A 40 -7.69 3.77 8.34
CA GLY A 40 -8.36 3.32 7.11
C GLY A 40 -8.85 1.87 7.20
N ILE A 41 -8.06 0.97 7.78
CA ILE A 41 -8.47 -0.42 8.02
C ILE A 41 -9.64 -0.45 9.02
N GLU A 42 -9.51 0.24 10.16
CA GLU A 42 -10.56 0.29 11.17
C GLU A 42 -11.87 0.86 10.62
N SER A 43 -11.78 1.91 9.79
CA SER A 43 -12.93 2.50 9.11
C SER A 43 -13.62 1.51 8.19
N LEU A 44 -12.87 0.85 7.30
CA LEU A 44 -13.40 -0.17 6.39
C LEU A 44 -14.00 -1.37 7.15
N VAL A 45 -13.38 -1.76 8.26
CA VAL A 45 -13.87 -2.88 9.08
C VAL A 45 -15.17 -2.49 9.80
N LYS A 46 -15.22 -1.32 10.46
CA LYS A 46 -16.40 -0.83 11.17
C LYS A 46 -17.59 -0.59 10.23
N ALA A 47 -17.33 0.02 9.08
CA ALA A 47 -18.35 0.33 8.07
C ALA A 47 -18.61 -0.81 7.09
N ARG A 48 -18.10 -2.04 7.37
CA ARG A 48 -18.34 -3.25 6.57
C ARG A 48 -18.00 -3.06 5.07
N GLY A 49 -16.82 -2.49 4.82
CA GLY A 49 -16.32 -2.28 3.46
C GLY A 49 -16.73 -0.96 2.82
N ARG A 50 -17.36 -0.06 3.56
CA ARG A 50 -17.60 1.32 3.12
C ARG A 50 -16.50 2.23 3.67
N LEU A 51 -16.04 3.16 2.85
CA LEU A 51 -15.07 4.16 3.29
C LEU A 51 -15.79 5.26 4.06
N ASP A 52 -15.45 5.48 5.33
CA ASP A 52 -15.88 6.64 6.09
C ASP A 52 -15.04 7.85 5.69
N LEU A 53 -15.62 8.71 4.84
CA LEU A 53 -14.93 9.86 4.29
C LEU A 53 -14.64 10.95 5.33
N ASP A 54 -15.46 11.08 6.37
CA ASP A 54 -15.27 12.11 7.39
C ASP A 54 -14.05 11.77 8.25
N GLN A 55 -13.97 10.54 8.73
CA GLN A 55 -12.81 10.04 9.45
C GLN A 55 -11.54 10.10 8.58
N TRP A 56 -11.63 9.71 7.31
CA TRP A 56 -10.53 9.75 6.36
C TRP A 56 -10.03 11.17 6.10
N ASN A 57 -10.94 12.12 5.92
CA ASN A 57 -10.60 13.53 5.70
C ASN A 57 -9.90 14.17 6.91
N GLN A 58 -10.38 13.89 8.13
CA GLN A 58 -9.73 14.35 9.35
C GLN A 58 -8.26 13.88 9.40
N PHE A 59 -8.04 12.65 9.01
CA PHE A 59 -6.71 12.06 8.99
C PHE A 59 -5.77 12.71 7.96
N GLN A 60 -6.30 13.04 6.79
CA GLN A 60 -5.54 13.77 5.78
C GLN A 60 -5.18 15.17 6.24
N ASP A 61 -6.09 15.87 6.91
CA ASP A 61 -5.82 17.18 7.49
C ASP A 61 -4.67 17.10 8.53
N GLU A 62 -4.62 16.04 9.34
CA GLU A 62 -3.49 15.81 10.25
C GLU A 62 -2.17 15.60 9.50
N LEU A 63 -2.16 14.81 8.41
CA LEU A 63 -0.96 14.59 7.60
C LEU A 63 -0.43 15.88 6.93
N TRP A 64 -1.34 16.75 6.46
CA TRP A 64 -0.97 18.02 5.85
C TRP A 64 -0.44 19.04 6.85
N ASN A 65 -0.92 19.00 8.08
CA ASN A 65 -0.49 19.92 9.15
C ASN A 65 0.86 19.52 9.77
N LEU A 66 1.44 18.39 9.36
CA LEU A 66 2.79 18.03 9.78
C LEU A 66 3.82 18.92 9.08
N GLU A 67 4.75 19.45 9.85
CA GLU A 67 5.92 20.20 9.34
C GLU A 67 6.92 19.20 8.68
N THR A 68 6.50 18.55 7.61
CA THR A 68 7.32 17.60 6.86
C THR A 68 7.64 18.14 5.47
N PRO A 69 8.80 17.78 4.89
CA PRO A 69 9.10 18.12 3.50
C PRO A 69 7.98 17.65 2.55
N PRO A 70 7.65 18.40 1.48
CA PRO A 70 6.53 18.11 0.58
C PRO A 70 6.53 16.67 0.04
N ASP A 71 7.70 16.14 -0.37
CA ASP A 71 7.80 14.79 -0.92
C ASP A 71 7.49 13.69 0.11
N LEU A 72 7.83 13.91 1.38
CA LEU A 72 7.47 13.00 2.47
C LEU A 72 5.98 13.07 2.77
N THR A 73 5.38 14.24 2.70
CA THR A 73 3.92 14.42 2.82
C THR A 73 3.20 13.67 1.72
N LEU A 74 3.66 13.80 0.46
CA LEU A 74 3.11 13.06 -0.68
C LEU A 74 3.22 11.53 -0.48
N ALA A 75 4.38 11.04 -0.03
CA ALA A 75 4.59 9.63 0.25
C ALA A 75 3.67 9.11 1.37
N ASN A 76 3.46 9.89 2.44
CA ASN A 76 2.54 9.54 3.52
C ASN A 76 1.10 9.40 3.03
N VAL A 77 0.64 10.30 2.16
CA VAL A 77 -0.71 10.21 1.58
C VAL A 77 -0.84 8.99 0.69
N ILE A 78 0.15 8.74 -0.19
CA ILE A 78 0.14 7.59 -1.11
C ILE A 78 0.08 6.27 -0.33
N LEU A 79 0.96 6.10 0.66
CA LEU A 79 1.00 4.88 1.47
C LEU A 79 -0.20 4.78 2.42
N GLY A 80 -0.74 5.89 2.89
CA GLY A 80 -1.94 5.95 3.70
C GLY A 80 -3.16 5.34 3.00
N THR A 81 -3.23 5.39 1.66
CA THR A 81 -4.31 4.76 0.87
C THR A 81 -4.17 3.25 0.70
N LEU A 82 -3.11 2.63 1.23
CA LEU A 82 -2.87 1.18 1.14
C LEU A 82 -4.08 0.31 1.54
N PRO A 83 -4.84 0.59 2.61
CA PRO A 83 -6.04 -0.19 2.94
C PRO A 83 -7.09 -0.23 1.82
N ILE A 84 -7.26 0.87 1.08
CA ILE A 84 -8.19 0.95 -0.05
C ILE A 84 -7.70 0.05 -1.19
N ALA A 85 -6.39 0.08 -1.48
CA ALA A 85 -5.78 -0.80 -2.49
C ALA A 85 -5.95 -2.28 -2.13
N LEU A 86 -5.76 -2.63 -0.85
CA LEU A 86 -5.90 -4.00 -0.36
C LEU A 86 -7.35 -4.47 -0.38
N PHE A 87 -8.31 -3.60 -0.05
CA PHE A 87 -9.72 -3.97 0.03
C PHE A 87 -10.39 -4.08 -1.33
N PHE A 88 -10.13 -3.14 -2.24
CA PHE A 88 -10.78 -3.08 -3.56
C PHE A 88 -9.95 -3.69 -4.70
N HIS A 89 -8.94 -4.50 -4.39
CA HIS A 89 -7.94 -5.02 -5.34
C HIS A 89 -8.54 -5.78 -6.53
N GLU A 90 -9.67 -6.46 -6.37
CA GLU A 90 -10.31 -7.23 -7.45
C GLU A 90 -11.11 -6.37 -8.45
N ASN A 91 -11.51 -5.17 -8.06
CA ASN A 91 -12.37 -4.33 -8.88
C ASN A 91 -11.71 -2.97 -9.16
N SER A 92 -11.06 -2.85 -10.31
CA SER A 92 -10.34 -1.65 -10.71
C SER A 92 -11.21 -0.39 -10.75
N ILE A 93 -12.50 -0.51 -11.08
CA ILE A 93 -13.43 0.63 -11.12
C ILE A 93 -13.67 1.13 -9.69
N LYS A 94 -14.06 0.23 -8.78
CA LYS A 94 -14.28 0.58 -7.37
C LYS A 94 -13.00 1.05 -6.70
N LEU A 95 -11.87 0.43 -7.03
CA LEU A 95 -10.56 0.86 -6.54
C LEU A 95 -10.31 2.33 -6.90
N ARG A 96 -10.45 2.67 -8.19
CA ARG A 96 -10.23 4.03 -8.67
C ARG A 96 -11.18 5.04 -8.05
N GLU A 97 -12.47 4.72 -7.97
CA GLU A 97 -13.49 5.56 -7.36
C GLU A 97 -13.18 5.86 -5.89
N ASN A 98 -12.90 4.84 -5.08
CA ASN A 98 -12.61 5.01 -3.66
C ASN A 98 -11.28 5.73 -3.41
N LEU A 99 -10.26 5.49 -4.22
CA LEU A 99 -9.00 6.22 -4.15
C LEU A 99 -9.20 7.71 -4.44
N LEU A 100 -9.92 8.05 -5.51
CA LEU A 100 -10.20 9.45 -5.87
C LEU A 100 -11.08 10.15 -4.82
N LEU A 101 -12.04 9.45 -4.22
CA LEU A 101 -12.82 9.96 -3.10
C LEU A 101 -11.95 10.24 -1.88
N ALA A 102 -11.06 9.31 -1.55
CA ALA A 102 -10.16 9.43 -0.40
C ALA A 102 -9.20 10.62 -0.49
N ILE A 103 -8.78 11.00 -1.68
CA ILE A 103 -7.84 12.13 -1.90
C ILE A 103 -8.51 13.40 -2.41
N LYS A 104 -9.85 13.45 -2.43
CA LYS A 104 -10.61 14.56 -3.03
C LYS A 104 -10.23 15.94 -2.50
N ARG A 105 -9.85 16.04 -1.22
CA ARG A 105 -9.41 17.31 -0.60
C ARG A 105 -8.01 17.74 -1.05
N ASN A 106 -7.18 16.79 -1.45
CA ASN A 106 -5.78 17.02 -1.80
C ASN A 106 -5.63 16.97 -3.32
N ASN A 107 -6.01 18.07 -3.98
CA ASN A 107 -6.02 18.16 -5.45
C ASN A 107 -4.61 18.39 -6.04
N HIS A 108 -3.59 17.68 -5.51
CA HIS A 108 -2.24 17.73 -6.05
C HIS A 108 -2.05 16.64 -7.10
N PRO A 109 -1.63 16.96 -8.33
CA PRO A 109 -1.51 15.98 -9.42
C PRO A 109 -0.63 14.78 -9.08
N ASP A 110 0.51 15.02 -8.42
CA ASP A 110 1.45 13.96 -8.04
C ASP A 110 0.88 13.03 -6.96
N ILE A 111 0.01 13.53 -6.06
CA ILE A 111 -0.73 12.67 -5.11
C ILE A 111 -1.68 11.77 -5.87
N ARG A 112 -2.53 12.36 -6.72
CA ARG A 112 -3.52 11.62 -7.48
C ARG A 112 -2.86 10.49 -8.26
N ASP A 113 -1.85 10.82 -9.03
CA ASP A 113 -1.21 9.86 -9.91
C ASP A 113 -0.35 8.84 -9.15
N GLY A 114 0.32 9.28 -8.08
CA GLY A 114 1.08 8.40 -7.20
C GLY A 114 0.19 7.40 -6.46
N VAL A 115 -0.95 7.86 -5.92
CA VAL A 115 -1.96 6.99 -5.28
C VAL A 115 -2.49 5.98 -6.28
N LEU A 116 -2.87 6.40 -7.48
CA LEU A 116 -3.40 5.52 -8.50
C LEU A 116 -2.34 4.51 -8.97
N ALA A 117 -1.11 4.95 -9.22
CA ALA A 117 -0.03 4.07 -9.68
C ALA A 117 0.31 2.99 -8.63
N VAL A 118 0.64 3.40 -7.40
CA VAL A 118 1.09 2.48 -6.35
C VAL A 118 -0.03 1.53 -5.95
N SER A 119 -1.27 2.03 -5.81
CA SER A 119 -2.42 1.19 -5.46
C SER A 119 -2.75 0.17 -6.55
N TYR A 120 -2.63 0.55 -7.83
CA TYR A 120 -2.85 -0.39 -8.94
C TYR A 120 -1.78 -1.49 -8.97
N ILE A 121 -0.51 -1.15 -8.77
CA ILE A 121 0.58 -2.13 -8.70
C ILE A 121 0.33 -3.14 -7.57
N ILE A 122 -0.07 -2.65 -6.40
CA ILE A 122 -0.38 -3.51 -5.24
C ILE A 122 -1.59 -4.40 -5.54
N ALA A 123 -2.66 -3.85 -6.10
CA ALA A 123 -3.84 -4.62 -6.48
C ALA A 123 -3.51 -5.74 -7.49
N GLN A 124 -2.73 -5.44 -8.53
CA GLN A 124 -2.29 -6.45 -9.49
C GLN A 124 -1.35 -7.48 -8.85
N SER A 125 -0.50 -7.06 -7.92
CA SER A 125 0.33 -7.98 -7.15
C SER A 125 -0.50 -8.95 -6.31
N LEU A 126 -1.65 -8.54 -5.78
CA LEU A 126 -2.59 -9.40 -5.05
C LEU A 126 -3.39 -10.33 -5.98
N ASN A 127 -3.69 -9.92 -7.21
CA ASN A 127 -4.51 -10.67 -8.17
C ASN A 127 -3.72 -11.69 -8.99
N GLU A 128 -2.40 -11.76 -8.82
CA GLU A 128 -1.57 -12.65 -9.61
C GLU A 128 -1.97 -14.12 -9.45
N ASN A 129 -2.19 -14.79 -10.57
CA ASN A 129 -2.41 -16.22 -10.64
C ASN A 129 -1.10 -16.96 -10.94
N ILE A 130 -0.95 -18.17 -10.37
CA ILE A 130 0.24 -19.04 -10.56
C ILE A 130 0.59 -19.24 -12.04
N ASN A 131 -0.40 -19.22 -12.91
CA ASN A 131 -0.27 -19.52 -14.34
C ASN A 131 0.04 -18.28 -15.20
N GLN A 132 0.02 -17.08 -14.63
CA GLN A 132 0.32 -15.85 -15.36
C GLN A 132 1.38 -15.07 -14.60
N GLN A 133 2.61 -15.16 -15.08
CA GLN A 133 3.68 -14.27 -14.59
C GLN A 133 3.30 -12.82 -14.87
N LEU A 134 3.51 -11.95 -13.90
CA LEU A 134 3.28 -10.52 -14.03
C LEU A 134 4.05 -9.98 -15.25
N ASN A 135 3.33 -9.63 -16.30
CA ASN A 135 3.92 -9.04 -17.49
C ASN A 135 4.15 -7.54 -17.25
N LEU A 136 5.40 -7.14 -17.02
CA LEU A 136 5.75 -5.77 -16.66
C LEU A 136 5.33 -4.75 -17.72
N LYS A 137 5.50 -5.06 -19.02
CA LYS A 137 5.10 -4.17 -20.11
C LYS A 137 3.59 -3.93 -20.09
N LYS A 138 2.82 -5.01 -19.93
CA LYS A 138 1.36 -4.92 -19.82
C LYS A 138 0.96 -4.13 -18.57
N LEU A 139 1.60 -4.40 -17.43
CA LEU A 139 1.35 -3.71 -16.18
C LEU A 139 1.57 -2.19 -16.30
N VAL A 140 2.68 -1.74 -16.89
CA VAL A 140 2.96 -0.31 -17.09
C VAL A 140 1.90 0.34 -17.98
N THR A 141 1.49 -0.32 -19.07
CA THR A 141 0.40 0.17 -19.94
C THR A 141 -0.93 0.28 -19.17
N GLU A 142 -1.24 -0.71 -18.36
CA GLU A 142 -2.47 -0.72 -17.55
C GLU A 142 -2.44 0.37 -16.47
N ILE A 143 -1.30 0.59 -15.80
CA ILE A 143 -1.12 1.68 -14.83
C ILE A 143 -1.36 3.04 -15.52
N THR A 144 -0.75 3.26 -16.67
CA THR A 144 -0.91 4.49 -17.43
C THR A 144 -2.38 4.73 -17.83
N SER A 145 -3.06 3.69 -18.27
CA SER A 145 -4.51 3.74 -18.57
C SER A 145 -5.34 4.00 -17.31
N PHE A 146 -4.98 3.42 -16.17
CA PHE A 146 -5.69 3.58 -14.90
C PHE A 146 -5.53 4.99 -14.32
N ILE A 147 -4.37 5.63 -14.48
CA ILE A 147 -4.12 7.03 -14.16
C ILE A 147 -4.98 7.94 -15.06
N GLY A 148 -5.00 7.65 -16.37
CA GLY A 148 -5.66 8.47 -17.37
C GLY A 148 -4.85 9.71 -17.76
N GLU A 149 -5.53 10.77 -18.21
CA GLU A 149 -4.87 12.02 -18.57
C GLU A 149 -4.20 12.68 -17.37
N THR A 150 -2.94 13.05 -17.57
CA THR A 150 -2.12 13.64 -16.52
C THR A 150 -1.03 14.56 -17.03
N THR A 151 -0.63 15.53 -16.20
CA THR A 151 0.51 16.42 -16.41
C THR A 151 1.76 15.96 -15.65
N THR A 152 1.67 14.93 -14.81
CA THR A 152 2.81 14.46 -13.99
C THR A 152 3.80 13.63 -14.80
N GLY A 153 5.02 13.49 -14.25
CA GLY A 153 6.06 12.65 -14.84
C GLY A 153 5.92 11.15 -14.54
N ILE A 154 4.95 10.73 -13.71
CA ILE A 154 4.86 9.34 -13.23
C ILE A 154 4.73 8.33 -14.38
N PRO A 155 3.79 8.46 -15.34
CA PRO A 155 3.66 7.49 -16.43
C PRO A 155 4.94 7.38 -17.27
N LYS A 156 5.54 8.51 -17.64
CA LYS A 156 6.78 8.54 -18.44
C LYS A 156 7.95 7.87 -17.72
N LYS A 157 8.05 8.04 -16.39
CA LYS A 157 9.10 7.41 -15.59
C LYS A 157 8.88 5.89 -15.45
N LEU A 158 7.63 5.45 -15.34
CA LEU A 158 7.33 4.01 -15.35
C LEU A 158 7.62 3.36 -16.71
N GLU A 159 7.38 4.07 -17.81
CA GLU A 159 7.78 3.62 -19.16
C GLU A 159 9.30 3.57 -19.28
N LEU A 160 10.03 4.57 -18.79
CA LEU A 160 11.49 4.57 -18.73
C LEU A 160 12.01 3.36 -17.96
N VAL A 161 11.44 3.10 -16.77
CA VAL A 161 11.79 1.91 -15.96
C VAL A 161 11.56 0.63 -16.74
N ASN A 162 10.43 0.48 -17.42
CA ASN A 162 10.14 -0.70 -18.23
C ASN A 162 11.19 -0.92 -19.35
N ASN A 163 11.61 0.16 -20.02
CA ASN A 163 12.63 0.09 -21.08
C ASN A 163 13.99 -0.31 -20.49
N LEU A 164 14.41 0.31 -19.38
CA LEU A 164 15.68 -0.04 -18.71
C LEU A 164 15.70 -1.49 -18.22
N ILE A 165 14.57 -2.02 -17.72
CA ILE A 165 14.46 -3.43 -17.36
C ILE A 165 14.62 -4.33 -18.58
N PHE A 166 14.02 -3.97 -19.71
CA PHE A 166 14.15 -4.72 -20.95
C PHE A 166 15.59 -4.73 -21.48
N GLU A 167 16.31 -3.63 -21.30
CA GLU A 167 17.74 -3.48 -21.66
C GLU A 167 18.68 -4.10 -20.62
N ASN A 168 18.17 -4.71 -19.55
CA ASN A 168 18.93 -5.22 -18.42
C ASN A 168 19.83 -4.16 -17.75
N ALA A 169 19.41 -2.91 -17.80
CA ALA A 169 20.13 -1.79 -17.20
C ALA A 169 20.18 -1.92 -15.67
N GLY A 170 21.31 -1.54 -15.09
CA GLY A 170 21.53 -1.58 -13.64
C GLY A 170 20.84 -0.43 -12.88
N LEU A 171 20.79 -0.52 -11.55
CA LEU A 171 20.22 0.53 -10.69
C LEU A 171 20.96 1.87 -10.87
N ALA A 172 22.27 1.85 -11.11
CA ALA A 172 23.05 3.06 -11.36
C ALA A 172 22.63 3.78 -12.66
N GLU A 173 22.31 3.02 -13.72
CA GLU A 173 21.81 3.58 -14.98
C GLU A 173 20.43 4.20 -14.81
N LEU A 174 19.54 3.56 -14.03
CA LEU A 174 18.26 4.15 -13.65
C LEU A 174 18.48 5.48 -12.94
N GLN A 175 19.35 5.54 -11.92
CA GLN A 175 19.63 6.75 -11.16
C GLN A 175 20.17 7.89 -12.05
N ASN A 176 21.04 7.55 -13.02
CA ASN A 176 21.54 8.52 -13.98
C ASN A 176 20.50 9.01 -14.98
N SER A 177 19.50 8.18 -15.29
CA SER A 177 18.42 8.50 -16.23
C SER A 177 17.27 9.28 -15.59
N LEU A 178 17.15 9.22 -14.25
CA LEU A 178 16.19 10.02 -13.50
C LEU A 178 16.74 11.43 -13.24
N SER A 179 15.84 12.44 -13.18
CA SER A 179 16.25 13.77 -12.79
C SER A 179 16.89 13.76 -11.40
N LYS A 180 17.87 14.63 -11.18
CA LYS A 180 18.52 14.79 -9.86
C LYS A 180 17.60 15.37 -8.79
N GLU A 181 16.40 15.77 -9.18
CA GLU A 181 15.40 16.31 -8.26
C GLU A 181 14.84 15.19 -7.39
N ASN A 182 14.77 15.49 -6.13
CA ASN A 182 14.14 14.63 -5.12
C ASN A 182 12.62 14.80 -5.25
N ASN A 183 11.96 13.99 -6.06
CA ASN A 183 10.52 14.06 -6.21
C ASN A 183 9.86 12.69 -6.10
N ILE A 184 8.60 12.70 -5.71
CA ILE A 184 7.81 11.49 -5.48
C ILE A 184 7.73 10.59 -6.73
N SER A 185 7.74 11.18 -7.93
CA SER A 185 7.71 10.42 -9.18
C SER A 185 8.98 9.57 -9.36
N ASN A 186 10.15 10.09 -8.97
CA ASN A 186 11.41 9.32 -8.96
C ASN A 186 11.34 8.19 -7.91
N THR A 187 10.84 8.49 -6.73
CA THR A 187 10.69 7.53 -5.63
C THR A 187 9.82 6.34 -6.07
N ILE A 188 8.69 6.60 -6.71
CA ILE A 188 7.79 5.55 -7.24
C ILE A 188 8.49 4.75 -8.34
N ALA A 189 9.18 5.42 -9.27
CA ALA A 189 9.90 4.76 -10.36
C ALA A 189 10.99 3.82 -9.84
N VAL A 190 11.79 4.26 -8.86
CA VAL A 190 12.85 3.43 -8.25
C VAL A 190 12.26 2.28 -7.45
N ALA A 191 11.21 2.52 -6.66
CA ALA A 191 10.54 1.46 -5.91
C ALA A 191 9.99 0.38 -6.86
N PHE A 192 9.35 0.79 -7.96
CA PHE A 192 8.85 -0.12 -8.99
C PHE A 192 9.98 -0.89 -9.67
N TYR A 193 11.09 -0.22 -10.06
CA TYR A 193 12.26 -0.88 -10.63
C TYR A 193 12.85 -1.93 -9.70
N CYS A 194 13.04 -1.59 -8.42
CA CYS A 194 13.58 -2.53 -7.43
C CYS A 194 12.68 -3.76 -7.29
N PHE A 195 11.37 -3.57 -7.20
CA PHE A 195 10.40 -4.66 -7.18
C PHE A 195 10.47 -5.49 -8.47
N ALA A 196 10.37 -4.85 -9.62
CA ALA A 196 10.26 -5.51 -10.92
C ALA A 196 11.49 -6.39 -11.26
N THR A 197 12.69 -5.95 -10.85
CA THR A 197 13.95 -6.67 -11.09
C THR A 197 14.29 -7.73 -10.05
N THR A 198 13.61 -7.74 -8.89
CA THR A 198 13.84 -8.71 -7.81
C THR A 198 12.54 -9.26 -7.25
N ARG A 199 11.53 -9.45 -8.10
CA ARG A 199 10.14 -9.79 -7.74
C ARG A 199 9.99 -10.86 -6.67
N GLU A 200 10.76 -11.94 -6.80
CA GLU A 200 10.62 -13.13 -5.97
C GLU A 200 11.45 -13.06 -4.68
N ASP A 201 12.18 -11.97 -4.48
CA ASP A 201 13.02 -11.77 -3.31
C ASP A 201 12.66 -10.44 -2.61
N PHE A 202 11.82 -10.55 -1.58
CA PHE A 202 11.40 -9.42 -0.74
C PHE A 202 12.60 -8.68 -0.14
N ARG A 203 13.57 -9.46 0.40
CA ARG A 203 14.74 -8.89 1.07
C ARG A 203 15.57 -8.04 0.11
N LEU A 204 15.84 -8.60 -1.08
CA LEU A 204 16.65 -7.91 -2.07
C LEU A 204 15.94 -6.67 -2.62
N THR A 205 14.62 -6.75 -2.83
CA THR A 205 13.78 -5.60 -3.22
C THR A 205 13.95 -4.45 -2.23
N CYS A 206 13.76 -4.68 -0.94
CA CYS A 206 13.88 -3.66 0.09
C CYS A 206 15.30 -3.11 0.19
N LEU A 207 16.32 -3.98 0.24
CA LEU A 207 17.72 -3.54 0.34
C LEU A 207 18.16 -2.67 -0.84
N ARG A 208 17.69 -2.94 -2.05
CA ARG A 208 17.97 -2.11 -3.22
C ARG A 208 17.24 -0.78 -3.16
N ALA A 209 15.96 -0.79 -2.76
CA ALA A 209 15.16 0.43 -2.64
C ALA A 209 15.75 1.41 -1.62
N MET A 210 16.22 0.91 -0.48
CA MET A 210 16.82 1.73 0.58
C MET A 210 18.17 2.36 0.20
N ARG A 211 18.93 1.72 -0.68
CA ARG A 211 20.25 2.22 -1.11
C ARG A 211 20.16 3.37 -2.11
N ASN A 212 18.97 3.82 -2.44
CA ASN A 212 18.77 4.84 -3.48
C ASN A 212 19.16 6.27 -3.05
N GLY A 213 19.60 6.48 -1.83
CA GLY A 213 20.04 7.79 -1.31
C GLY A 213 18.89 8.66 -0.85
N HIS A 214 18.29 9.42 -1.75
CA HIS A 214 17.21 10.36 -1.42
C HIS A 214 15.86 9.66 -1.27
N ASN A 215 15.07 10.06 -0.25
CA ASN A 215 13.74 9.48 0.07
C ASN A 215 13.77 7.96 0.27
N SER A 216 14.86 7.44 0.85
CA SER A 216 15.07 6.00 1.07
C SER A 216 13.93 5.36 1.86
N HIS A 217 13.34 6.07 2.84
CA HIS A 217 12.18 5.63 3.61
C HIS A 217 10.94 5.42 2.74
N ALA A 218 10.61 6.41 1.92
CA ALA A 218 9.44 6.33 1.05
C ALA A 218 9.63 5.25 -0.03
N CYS A 219 10.83 5.20 -0.62
CA CYS A 219 11.18 4.18 -1.61
C CYS A 219 11.12 2.77 -1.01
N GLY A 220 11.71 2.57 0.17
CA GLY A 220 11.68 1.32 0.92
C GLY A 220 10.27 0.90 1.30
N ALA A 221 9.44 1.82 1.79
CA ALA A 221 8.06 1.56 2.18
C ALA A 221 7.20 1.15 0.97
N ILE A 222 7.28 1.89 -0.14
CA ILE A 222 6.53 1.56 -1.37
C ILE A 222 6.98 0.21 -1.94
N ALA A 223 8.29 0.01 -2.09
CA ALA A 223 8.84 -1.25 -2.61
C ALA A 223 8.50 -2.43 -1.70
N GLY A 224 8.57 -2.22 -0.38
CA GLY A 224 8.22 -3.22 0.63
C GLY A 224 6.74 -3.58 0.61
N ALA A 225 5.84 -2.60 0.46
CA ALA A 225 4.41 -2.85 0.34
C ALA A 225 4.07 -3.66 -0.94
N ILE A 226 4.64 -3.29 -2.08
CA ILE A 226 4.44 -4.00 -3.35
C ILE A 226 5.01 -5.42 -3.27
N SER A 227 6.26 -5.56 -2.82
CA SER A 227 6.94 -6.85 -2.72
C SER A 227 6.29 -7.77 -1.67
N GLY A 228 5.80 -7.19 -0.57
CA GLY A 228 5.05 -7.93 0.45
C GLY A 228 3.70 -8.42 -0.05
N ALA A 229 2.98 -7.62 -0.87
CA ALA A 229 1.77 -8.05 -1.55
C ALA A 229 2.03 -9.22 -2.50
N TYR A 230 3.15 -9.22 -3.20
CA TYR A 230 3.54 -10.28 -4.13
C TYR A 230 4.05 -11.55 -3.44
N ASN A 231 5.01 -11.41 -2.52
CA ASN A 231 5.72 -12.52 -1.86
C ASN A 231 5.03 -13.00 -0.57
N SER A 232 3.99 -12.32 -0.11
CA SER A 232 3.30 -12.56 1.16
C SER A 232 4.19 -12.35 2.40
N ILE A 233 3.61 -12.50 3.58
CA ILE A 233 4.37 -12.48 4.84
C ILE A 233 5.42 -13.59 4.91
N ALA A 234 5.20 -14.71 4.21
CA ALA A 234 6.14 -15.82 4.20
C ALA A 234 7.46 -15.50 3.47
N GLY A 235 7.46 -14.53 2.57
CA GLY A 235 8.66 -14.04 1.88
C GLY A 235 9.49 -13.06 2.72
N ILE A 236 8.97 -12.59 3.84
CA ILE A 236 9.63 -11.61 4.71
C ILE A 236 10.54 -12.33 5.72
N PRO A 237 11.84 -11.98 5.82
CA PRO A 237 12.75 -12.62 6.78
C PRO A 237 12.26 -12.46 8.22
N ILE A 238 12.18 -13.56 8.96
CA ILE A 238 11.69 -13.54 10.34
C ILE A 238 12.54 -12.67 11.27
N THR A 239 13.84 -12.58 11.02
CA THR A 239 14.76 -11.73 11.78
C THR A 239 14.42 -10.24 11.68
N TRP A 240 13.78 -9.81 10.60
CA TRP A 240 13.36 -8.43 10.41
C TRP A 240 12.13 -8.09 11.25
N HIS A 241 11.24 -9.07 11.48
CA HIS A 241 10.09 -8.90 12.36
C HIS A 241 10.53 -8.64 13.81
N LEU A 242 11.60 -9.32 14.26
CA LEU A 242 12.15 -9.18 15.63
C LEU A 242 12.90 -7.86 15.83
N GLY A 243 13.33 -7.21 14.75
CA GLY A 243 14.03 -5.93 14.79
C GLY A 243 13.12 -4.70 14.87
N LEU A 244 11.78 -4.89 14.85
CA LEU A 244 10.85 -3.78 15.04
C LEU A 244 10.76 -3.42 16.52
N ASP A 245 11.29 -2.24 16.86
CA ASP A 245 11.25 -1.68 18.20
C ASP A 245 9.80 -1.30 18.60
N GLU A 246 9.38 -1.72 19.80
CA GLU A 246 8.05 -1.39 20.33
C GLU A 246 7.85 0.14 20.46
N ALA A 247 8.91 0.90 20.76
CA ALA A 247 8.85 2.34 20.82
C ALA A 247 8.51 2.97 19.45
N LYS A 248 9.07 2.42 18.38
CA LYS A 248 8.71 2.84 16.99
C LYS A 248 7.28 2.49 16.66
N LEU A 249 6.82 1.29 17.01
CA LEU A 249 5.43 0.87 16.80
C LEU A 249 4.44 1.78 17.53
N ALA A 250 4.75 2.16 18.78
CA ALA A 250 3.92 3.09 19.57
C ALA A 250 3.81 4.48 18.90
N GLN A 251 4.89 5.00 18.32
CA GLN A 251 4.85 6.26 17.53
C GLN A 251 3.88 6.20 16.36
N TRP A 252 3.65 5.01 15.80
CA TRP A 252 2.75 4.76 14.69
C TRP A 252 1.32 4.39 15.11
N GLY A 253 1.01 4.45 16.41
CA GLY A 253 -0.28 4.08 16.97
C GLY A 253 -0.52 2.58 17.05
N LEU A 254 0.54 1.78 16.97
CA LEU A 254 0.50 0.33 17.13
C LEU A 254 1.05 -0.05 18.50
N THR A 255 0.38 -0.97 19.19
CA THR A 255 0.88 -1.50 20.46
C THR A 255 1.95 -2.56 20.27
N ASN A 256 1.82 -3.35 19.21
CA ASN A 256 2.76 -4.40 18.84
C ASN A 256 2.57 -4.85 17.40
N PHE A 257 3.51 -5.66 16.90
CA PHE A 257 3.46 -6.26 15.57
C PHE A 257 2.19 -7.11 15.33
N SER A 258 1.74 -7.84 16.37
CA SER A 258 0.56 -8.69 16.30
C SER A 258 -0.72 -7.89 15.97
N GLN A 259 -0.81 -6.63 16.39
CA GLN A 259 -1.94 -5.75 16.05
C GLN A 259 -2.05 -5.52 14.55
N MET A 260 -0.92 -5.28 13.85
CA MET A 260 -0.95 -5.12 12.39
C MET A 260 -1.41 -6.40 11.68
N VAL A 261 -0.99 -7.57 12.17
CA VAL A 261 -1.47 -8.87 11.66
C VAL A 261 -2.97 -9.01 11.86
N LYS A 262 -3.49 -8.69 13.05
CA LYS A 262 -4.92 -8.74 13.35
C LYS A 262 -5.72 -7.78 12.47
N LEU A 263 -5.24 -6.56 12.25
CA LEU A 263 -5.88 -5.58 11.36
C LEU A 263 -5.95 -6.10 9.91
N ALA A 264 -4.87 -6.73 9.41
CA ALA A 264 -4.88 -7.37 8.10
C ALA A 264 -5.93 -8.48 8.00
N ASP A 265 -6.04 -9.31 9.03
CA ASP A 265 -7.01 -10.40 9.10
C ASP A 265 -8.46 -9.88 9.14
N ALA A 266 -8.71 -8.85 9.94
CA ALA A 266 -10.02 -8.21 10.01
C ALA A 266 -10.43 -7.60 8.66
N LEU A 267 -9.48 -6.93 7.97
CA LEU A 267 -9.73 -6.38 6.63
C LEU A 267 -10.14 -7.46 5.63
N VAL A 268 -9.43 -8.60 5.61
CA VAL A 268 -9.75 -9.72 4.73
C VAL A 268 -11.05 -10.40 5.14
N ALA A 269 -11.35 -10.53 6.45
CA ALA A 269 -12.60 -11.08 6.93
C ALA A 269 -13.80 -10.25 6.43
N VAL A 270 -13.72 -8.92 6.54
CA VAL A 270 -14.78 -8.03 6.01
C VAL A 270 -14.87 -8.12 4.50
N TRP A 271 -13.74 -8.13 3.79
CA TRP A 271 -13.70 -8.27 2.35
C TRP A 271 -14.39 -9.57 1.89
N SER A 272 -14.16 -10.68 2.61
CA SER A 272 -14.78 -11.98 2.29
C SER A 272 -16.22 -12.13 2.80
N GLY A 273 -16.76 -11.15 3.53
CA GLY A 273 -18.09 -11.22 4.15
C GLY A 273 -18.14 -12.08 5.42
N ALA A 274 -17.00 -12.45 6.00
CA ALA A 274 -16.92 -13.28 7.22
C ALA A 274 -17.05 -12.41 8.50
N TYR A 275 -18.14 -11.68 8.64
CA TYR A 275 -18.34 -10.73 9.75
C TYR A 275 -18.44 -11.36 11.14
N HIS A 276 -18.69 -12.66 11.24
CA HIS A 276 -18.79 -13.39 12.50
C HIS A 276 -17.44 -13.56 13.22
N VAL A 277 -16.34 -13.35 12.51
CA VAL A 277 -14.99 -13.45 13.06
C VAL A 277 -14.54 -12.14 13.74
N LEU A 278 -15.26 -11.05 13.52
CA LEU A 278 -14.89 -9.70 13.97
C LEU A 278 -14.91 -9.46 15.50
N PRO A 279 -15.80 -10.06 16.33
CA PRO A 279 -15.87 -9.75 17.75
C PRO A 279 -14.57 -9.98 18.53
N GLU A 280 -13.77 -10.95 18.11
CA GLU A 280 -12.47 -11.24 18.75
C GLU A 280 -11.35 -10.24 18.37
N PHE A 281 -11.56 -9.48 17.29
CA PHE A 281 -10.58 -8.52 16.77
C PHE A 281 -10.84 -7.08 17.20
N LEU A 282 -12.09 -6.77 17.58
CA LEU A 282 -12.54 -5.44 17.94
C LEU A 282 -12.89 -5.35 19.42
N GLU A 283 -11.98 -5.66 20.33
CA GLU A 283 -12.02 -5.08 21.67
C GLU A 283 -11.72 -3.57 21.59
N ILE A 284 -12.56 -2.88 20.85
CA ILE A 284 -12.67 -1.44 20.88
C ILE A 284 -13.81 -1.16 21.87
N LYS A 285 -13.47 -0.43 22.94
CA LYS A 285 -14.35 0.09 23.96
C LYS A 285 -15.83 0.09 23.57
N GLU A 286 -16.62 -0.62 24.36
CA GLU A 286 -18.08 -0.75 24.27
C GLU A 286 -18.76 0.51 23.74
N VAL A 287 -19.34 0.42 22.55
CA VAL A 287 -20.52 1.20 22.21
C VAL A 287 -21.71 0.29 22.51
N LYS A 288 -22.32 0.54 23.66
CA LYS A 288 -23.61 -0.06 24.04
C LYS A 288 -24.65 0.28 22.99
N ASN A 289 -25.34 -0.76 22.55
CA ASN A 289 -26.68 -0.76 21.94
C ASN A 289 -26.89 -0.03 20.62
N THR A 290 -26.87 -0.79 19.52
CA THR A 290 -27.97 -0.65 18.53
C THR A 290 -28.25 -2.02 17.93
N ASP A 291 -29.53 -2.38 17.91
CA ASP A 291 -30.06 -3.60 17.28
C ASP A 291 -29.57 -3.76 15.85
N LEU A 292 -28.78 -4.79 15.62
CA LEU A 292 -28.23 -5.09 14.31
C LEU A 292 -29.22 -6.00 13.56
N SER A 293 -30.20 -5.39 12.89
CA SER A 293 -30.97 -6.08 11.88
C SER A 293 -30.11 -6.23 10.61
N PHE A 294 -29.76 -7.48 10.27
CA PHE A 294 -29.00 -7.78 9.06
C PHE A 294 -29.88 -7.61 7.82
N SER A 295 -29.52 -6.69 6.94
CA SER A 295 -30.09 -6.62 5.59
C SER A 295 -29.21 -7.45 4.63
N PRO A 296 -29.80 -8.36 3.83
CA PRO A 296 -29.07 -9.21 2.88
C PRO A 296 -28.35 -8.45 1.75
N ASN A 297 -28.62 -7.15 1.62
CA ASN A 297 -28.10 -6.33 0.53
C ASN A 297 -26.73 -5.68 0.81
N GLU A 298 -26.11 -5.93 1.97
CA GLU A 298 -24.89 -5.21 2.38
C GLU A 298 -23.57 -5.88 1.99
N ALA A 299 -23.58 -7.06 1.39
CA ALA A 299 -22.36 -7.73 0.88
C ALA A 299 -21.89 -7.19 -0.48
N ILE A 300 -21.85 -5.86 -0.63
CA ILE A 300 -21.51 -5.21 -1.92
C ILE A 300 -20.02 -5.41 -2.32
N ALA A 301 -19.16 -5.77 -1.36
CA ALA A 301 -17.74 -5.97 -1.60
C ALA A 301 -17.31 -7.44 -1.64
N ALA A 302 -18.24 -8.40 -1.46
CA ALA A 302 -17.90 -9.82 -1.55
C ALA A 302 -17.54 -10.21 -2.98
N PRO A 303 -16.49 -11.03 -3.18
CA PRO A 303 -16.10 -11.46 -4.52
C PRO A 303 -17.24 -12.22 -5.20
N TYR A 304 -17.38 -12.02 -6.50
CA TYR A 304 -18.38 -12.69 -7.35
C TYR A 304 -18.36 -14.22 -7.22
N ILE A 305 -17.21 -14.80 -6.87
CA ILE A 305 -17.00 -16.25 -6.74
C ILE A 305 -17.76 -16.85 -5.52
N ILE A 306 -18.06 -16.06 -4.49
CA ILE A 306 -18.80 -16.55 -3.31
C ILE A 306 -20.32 -16.61 -3.54
N ARG A 307 -20.82 -15.98 -4.61
CA ARG A 307 -22.26 -15.99 -4.98
C ARG A 307 -22.74 -17.24 -5.69
N LEU A 308 -21.85 -18.16 -6.03
CA LEU A 308 -22.16 -19.39 -6.79
C LEU A 308 -22.08 -20.68 -5.94
N ARG A 309 -22.22 -20.58 -4.62
CA ARG A 309 -22.35 -21.75 -3.75
C ARG A 309 -23.59 -21.67 -2.90
#